data_523597f80532c43762584fa9934ee4d2
#
_entry.id   523597f80532c43762584fa9934ee4d2
#
_cell.length_a   1.000
_cell.length_b   1.000
_cell.length_c   1.000
_cell.angle_alpha   90.00
_cell.angle_beta   90.00
_cell.angle_gamma   90.00
#
_symmetry.space_group_name_H-M   'P 1'
#
loop_
_entity.id
_entity.type
_entity.pdbx_description
1 polymer ?
#
loop_
_entity_poly.entity_id
_entity_poly.type
_entity_poly.pdbx_seq_one_letter_code
_entity_poly.pdbx_strand_id
1 'polypeptide(L)'
;RALQKEVQIHSILKHDNVLAFLGSVEYAASAPDNYVRGLYILLELCAGGDLFDKIAPDVGVDEDLAHFYFTQLMSGLTYIHGQGVTHRDIKPENMLLDAQGNLKIADFGLCSVYKYKGRERTLHGTCGSLPYIAPEMNGRPYQGEPVDVWSSGVVLFALLVGNTPWDEPTQRSPEYHAYLSGELLRMDPWTRISMDALSLLRRMMHPDPS
;
A
#
# COMPACT_ATOMS: atom_id res chain seq x y z
N ARG A 1 -3.64 19.03 12.27
CA ARG A 1 -2.28 18.97 11.65
C ARG A 1 -2.12 17.74 10.73
N ALA A 2 -2.56 16.54 11.12
CA ALA A 2 -2.45 15.33 10.29
C ALA A 2 -3.25 15.46 8.98
N LEU A 3 -4.55 15.78 9.07
CA LEU A 3 -5.43 16.00 7.92
C LEU A 3 -4.93 17.10 6.96
N GLN A 4 -4.38 18.19 7.49
CA GLN A 4 -3.82 19.25 6.66
C GLN A 4 -2.60 18.76 5.85
N LYS A 5 -1.76 17.90 6.46
CA LYS A 5 -0.62 17.28 5.78
C LYS A 5 -1.09 16.33 4.68
N GLU A 6 -2.10 15.52 4.94
CA GLU A 6 -2.70 14.62 3.96
C GLU A 6 -3.21 15.40 2.74
N VAL A 7 -4.02 16.44 2.96
CA VAL A 7 -4.53 17.32 1.89
C VAL A 7 -3.38 17.94 1.10
N GLN A 8 -2.36 18.46 1.77
CA GLN A 8 -1.20 19.07 1.10
C GLN A 8 -0.45 18.07 0.21
N ILE A 9 -0.24 16.85 0.69
CA ILE A 9 0.47 15.83 -0.08
C ILE A 9 -0.42 15.30 -1.21
N HIS A 10 -1.67 14.92 -0.91
CA HIS A 10 -2.56 14.35 -1.91
C HIS A 10 -2.86 15.33 -3.05
N SER A 11 -3.03 16.62 -2.74
CA SER A 11 -3.37 17.65 -3.75
C SER A 11 -2.31 17.86 -4.84
N ILE A 12 -1.06 17.48 -4.59
CA ILE A 12 0.02 17.62 -5.59
C ILE A 12 0.26 16.35 -6.40
N LEU A 13 -0.31 15.22 -5.98
CA LEU A 13 -0.14 13.94 -6.68
C LEU A 13 -1.13 13.86 -7.86
N LYS A 14 -0.62 13.60 -9.06
CA LYS A 14 -1.42 13.47 -10.30
C LYS A 14 -0.86 12.35 -11.16
N HIS A 15 -1.53 11.21 -11.14
CA HIS A 15 -1.14 10.03 -11.91
C HIS A 15 -2.35 9.12 -12.13
N ASP A 16 -2.39 8.40 -13.24
CA ASP A 16 -3.52 7.55 -13.63
C ASP A 16 -3.84 6.46 -12.58
N ASN A 17 -2.84 5.98 -11.85
CA ASN A 17 -3.01 4.98 -10.79
C ASN A 17 -2.94 5.57 -9.36
N VAL A 18 -3.20 6.86 -9.22
CA VAL A 18 -3.37 7.54 -7.94
C VAL A 18 -4.73 8.20 -7.92
N LEU A 19 -5.50 7.99 -6.85
CA LEU A 19 -6.84 8.60 -6.69
C LEU A 19 -6.76 10.12 -6.84
N ALA A 20 -7.54 10.70 -7.74
CA ALA A 20 -7.45 12.12 -8.02
C ALA A 20 -8.04 12.94 -6.86
N PHE A 21 -7.27 13.92 -6.40
CA PHE A 21 -7.74 14.94 -5.47
C PHE A 21 -8.42 16.06 -6.27
N LEU A 22 -9.72 16.29 -6.03
CA LEU A 22 -10.52 17.28 -6.74
C LEU A 22 -10.60 18.61 -6.02
N GLY A 23 -10.47 18.60 -4.68
CA GLY A 23 -10.52 19.82 -3.89
C GLY A 23 -10.75 19.56 -2.42
N SER A 24 -10.66 20.62 -1.62
CA SER A 24 -11.05 20.59 -0.21
C SER A 24 -11.66 21.91 0.20
N VAL A 25 -12.60 21.88 1.15
CA VAL A 25 -13.20 23.05 1.76
C VAL A 25 -13.36 22.83 3.26
N GLU A 26 -13.07 23.85 4.04
CA GLU A 26 -13.26 23.82 5.49
C GLU A 26 -14.43 24.72 5.87
N TYR A 27 -15.45 24.16 6.51
CA TYR A 27 -16.57 24.90 7.07
C TYR A 27 -16.35 25.15 8.57
N ALA A 28 -16.36 26.43 8.96
CA ALA A 28 -16.33 26.87 10.34
C ALA A 28 -17.74 26.76 10.99
N ALA A 29 -17.86 27.18 12.25
CA ALA A 29 -19.12 27.17 13.00
C ALA A 29 -20.26 28.00 12.36
N SER A 30 -19.96 28.89 11.41
CA SER A 30 -20.91 29.74 10.67
C SER A 30 -21.23 29.19 9.27
N ALA A 31 -21.07 27.89 9.05
CA ALA A 31 -21.41 27.24 7.79
C ALA A 31 -22.91 27.42 7.44
N PRO A 32 -23.29 27.43 6.14
CA PRO A 32 -24.69 27.37 5.72
C PRO A 32 -25.44 26.22 6.39
N ASP A 33 -26.73 26.38 6.67
CA ASP A 33 -27.57 25.49 7.48
C ASP A 33 -27.54 23.98 7.12
N ASN A 34 -27.02 23.63 5.94
CA ASN A 34 -26.97 22.24 5.45
C ASN A 34 -25.59 21.57 5.60
N TYR A 35 -24.59 22.24 6.18
CA TYR A 35 -23.25 21.69 6.32
C TYR A 35 -22.82 21.56 7.77
N VAL A 36 -22.29 20.42 8.13
CA VAL A 36 -21.67 20.20 9.43
C VAL A 36 -20.27 20.84 9.45
N ARG A 37 -19.89 21.45 10.56
CA ARG A 37 -18.52 21.96 10.74
C ARG A 37 -17.49 20.85 10.48
N GLY A 38 -16.51 21.12 9.62
CA GLY A 38 -15.45 20.15 9.33
C GLY A 38 -14.68 20.45 8.05
N LEU A 39 -13.69 19.62 7.79
CA LEU A 39 -12.94 19.60 6.54
C LEU A 39 -13.60 18.58 5.60
N TYR A 40 -13.98 19.04 4.42
CA TYR A 40 -14.52 18.22 3.34
C TYR A 40 -13.45 18.07 2.27
N ILE A 41 -13.17 16.83 1.90
CA ILE A 41 -12.20 16.48 0.84
C ILE A 41 -13.00 15.86 -0.29
N LEU A 42 -12.85 16.40 -1.50
CA LEU A 42 -13.47 15.89 -2.72
C LEU A 42 -12.45 15.07 -3.48
N LEU A 43 -12.80 13.83 -3.76
CA LEU A 43 -11.97 12.87 -4.48
C LEU A 43 -12.69 12.32 -5.68
N GLU A 44 -11.95 11.73 -6.61
CA GLU A 44 -12.47 10.91 -7.70
C GLU A 44 -13.36 9.79 -7.16
N LEU A 45 -14.47 9.50 -7.85
CA LEU A 45 -15.35 8.39 -7.50
C LEU A 45 -14.86 7.10 -8.18
N CYS A 46 -14.47 6.13 -7.39
CA CYS A 46 -14.10 4.79 -7.84
C CYS A 46 -15.31 3.85 -7.71
N ALA A 47 -16.12 3.74 -8.78
CA ALA A 47 -17.36 2.97 -8.79
C ALA A 47 -17.13 1.44 -8.76
N GLY A 48 -15.92 0.96 -9.03
CA GLY A 48 -15.54 -0.46 -9.00
C GLY A 48 -15.33 -1.04 -7.59
N GLY A 49 -15.38 -0.20 -6.55
CA GLY A 49 -15.11 -0.61 -5.16
C GLY A 49 -13.62 -0.73 -4.88
N ASP A 50 -13.24 -1.50 -3.88
CA ASP A 50 -11.85 -1.76 -3.54
C ASP A 50 -11.35 -3.11 -4.10
N LEU A 51 -10.02 -3.26 -4.13
CA LEU A 51 -9.38 -4.47 -4.64
C LEU A 51 -9.56 -5.66 -3.69
N PHE A 52 -9.70 -5.40 -2.38
CA PHE A 52 -9.90 -6.44 -1.39
C PHE A 52 -11.12 -7.30 -1.70
N ASP A 53 -12.24 -6.67 -2.06
CA ASP A 53 -13.50 -7.34 -2.43
C ASP A 53 -13.39 -8.19 -3.72
N LYS A 54 -12.33 -8.03 -4.51
CA LYS A 54 -12.10 -8.82 -5.73
C LYS A 54 -11.25 -10.06 -5.49
N ILE A 55 -10.60 -10.17 -4.34
CA ILE A 55 -9.72 -11.28 -3.98
C ILE A 55 -10.56 -12.39 -3.35
N ALA A 56 -10.65 -13.54 -4.01
CA ALA A 56 -11.34 -14.68 -3.44
C ALA A 56 -10.54 -15.28 -2.27
N PRO A 57 -11.14 -15.39 -1.05
CA PRO A 57 -10.44 -15.93 0.12
C PRO A 57 -9.84 -17.31 -0.14
N ASP A 58 -8.58 -17.51 0.25
CA ASP A 58 -7.78 -18.74 0.11
C ASP A 58 -7.58 -19.24 -1.34
N VAL A 59 -8.04 -18.46 -2.33
CA VAL A 59 -7.90 -18.76 -3.77
C VAL A 59 -7.09 -17.67 -4.49
N GLY A 60 -7.38 -16.40 -4.22
CA GLY A 60 -6.82 -15.27 -4.93
C GLY A 60 -7.53 -14.97 -6.24
N VAL A 61 -6.80 -14.38 -7.17
CA VAL A 61 -7.19 -14.15 -8.57
C VAL A 61 -6.24 -14.91 -9.49
N ASP A 62 -6.61 -15.09 -10.76
CA ASP A 62 -5.67 -15.66 -11.72
C ASP A 62 -4.42 -14.78 -11.91
N GLU A 63 -3.31 -15.39 -12.33
CA GLU A 63 -2.01 -14.72 -12.39
C GLU A 63 -1.99 -13.55 -13.38
N ASP A 64 -2.74 -13.62 -14.48
CA ASP A 64 -2.83 -12.54 -15.46
C ASP A 64 -3.54 -11.31 -14.85
N LEU A 65 -4.60 -11.54 -14.07
CA LEU A 65 -5.30 -10.46 -13.37
C LEU A 65 -4.45 -9.90 -12.21
N ALA A 66 -3.73 -10.75 -11.49
CA ALA A 66 -2.77 -10.31 -10.48
C ALA A 66 -1.70 -9.42 -11.11
N HIS A 67 -1.13 -9.83 -12.26
CA HIS A 67 -0.15 -9.05 -13.01
C HIS A 67 -0.72 -7.70 -13.47
N PHE A 68 -1.96 -7.68 -13.96
CA PHE A 68 -2.63 -6.46 -14.40
C PHE A 68 -2.74 -5.43 -13.25
N TYR A 69 -3.26 -5.82 -12.09
CA TYR A 69 -3.39 -4.91 -10.95
C TYR A 69 -2.02 -4.54 -10.35
N PHE A 70 -1.12 -5.51 -10.26
CA PHE A 70 0.19 -5.28 -9.69
C PHE A 70 1.04 -4.30 -10.52
N THR A 71 0.96 -4.38 -11.85
CA THR A 71 1.63 -3.42 -12.75
C THR A 71 1.13 -2.00 -12.53
N GLN A 72 -0.17 -1.81 -12.34
CA GLN A 72 -0.77 -0.51 -12.07
C GLN A 72 -0.38 0.02 -10.68
N LEU A 73 -0.36 -0.86 -9.66
CA LEU A 73 0.14 -0.52 -8.33
C LEU A 73 1.57 0.01 -8.41
N MET A 74 2.47 -0.74 -9.07
CA MET A 74 3.88 -0.35 -9.19
C MET A 74 4.07 0.94 -9.99
N SER A 75 3.24 1.18 -11.00
CA SER A 75 3.23 2.43 -11.78
C SER A 75 2.89 3.64 -10.88
N GLY A 76 1.79 3.55 -10.13
CA GLY A 76 1.38 4.60 -9.19
C GLY A 76 2.39 4.81 -8.08
N LEU A 77 2.92 3.73 -7.51
CA LEU A 77 3.89 3.79 -6.42
C LEU A 77 5.22 4.40 -6.85
N THR A 78 5.72 4.02 -8.04
CA THR A 78 6.93 4.63 -8.62
C THR A 78 6.77 6.14 -8.79
N TYR A 79 5.59 6.58 -9.23
CA TYR A 79 5.29 8.01 -9.32
C TYR A 79 5.31 8.68 -7.94
N ILE A 80 4.65 8.11 -6.93
CA ILE A 80 4.60 8.65 -5.57
C ILE A 80 6.02 8.78 -4.99
N HIS A 81 6.84 7.75 -5.14
CA HIS A 81 8.25 7.75 -4.72
C HIS A 81 9.08 8.81 -5.47
N GLY A 82 8.83 8.98 -6.77
CA GLY A 82 9.44 10.04 -7.58
C GLY A 82 9.12 11.46 -7.08
N GLN A 83 7.97 11.64 -6.41
CA GLN A 83 7.62 12.90 -5.72
C GLN A 83 8.24 13.01 -4.32
N GLY A 84 9.04 12.03 -3.89
CA GLY A 84 9.70 12.00 -2.58
C GLY A 84 8.76 11.65 -1.42
N VAL A 85 7.64 11.00 -1.72
CA VAL A 85 6.61 10.58 -0.76
C VAL A 85 6.61 9.06 -0.63
N THR A 86 6.46 8.53 0.58
CA THR A 86 6.14 7.13 0.86
C THR A 86 4.71 7.04 1.40
N HIS A 87 4.01 5.97 1.01
CA HIS A 87 2.60 5.76 1.36
C HIS A 87 2.42 5.21 2.77
N ARG A 88 3.16 4.14 3.11
CA ARG A 88 3.22 3.45 4.41
C ARG A 88 1.95 2.69 4.86
N ASP A 89 0.94 2.59 4.00
CA ASP A 89 -0.24 1.73 4.24
C ASP A 89 -0.74 1.11 2.92
N ILE A 90 0.18 0.55 2.13
CA ILE A 90 -0.14 -0.19 0.91
C ILE A 90 -0.81 -1.51 1.27
N LYS A 91 -2.09 -1.66 0.90
CA LYS A 91 -2.92 -2.85 1.11
C LYS A 91 -4.11 -2.85 0.15
N PRO A 92 -4.77 -3.99 -0.12
CA PRO A 92 -5.87 -4.07 -1.08
C PRO A 92 -7.04 -3.14 -0.77
N GLU A 93 -7.35 -2.86 0.50
CA GLU A 93 -8.43 -1.95 0.93
C GLU A 93 -8.16 -0.49 0.53
N ASN A 94 -6.89 -0.11 0.36
CA ASN A 94 -6.46 1.21 -0.09
C ASN A 94 -6.21 1.28 -1.60
N MET A 95 -6.65 0.29 -2.35
CA MET A 95 -6.59 0.22 -3.80
C MET A 95 -7.99 0.20 -4.36
N LEU A 96 -8.45 1.35 -4.84
CA LEU A 96 -9.79 1.50 -5.41
C LEU A 96 -9.76 1.22 -6.90
N LEU A 97 -10.91 0.81 -7.44
CA LEU A 97 -11.10 0.55 -8.87
C LEU A 97 -12.07 1.59 -9.46
N ASP A 98 -11.67 2.23 -10.55
CA ASP A 98 -12.57 3.11 -11.29
C ASP A 98 -13.64 2.30 -12.05
N ALA A 99 -14.54 2.99 -12.77
CA ALA A 99 -15.60 2.34 -13.51
C ALA A 99 -15.11 1.44 -14.66
N GLN A 100 -13.87 1.58 -15.10
CA GLN A 100 -13.21 0.77 -16.12
C GLN A 100 -12.38 -0.37 -15.52
N GLY A 101 -12.29 -0.45 -14.18
CA GLY A 101 -11.51 -1.45 -13.47
C GLY A 101 -10.02 -1.09 -13.33
N ASN A 102 -9.63 0.17 -13.57
CA ASN A 102 -8.26 0.62 -13.33
C ASN A 102 -8.02 0.89 -11.84
N LEU A 103 -6.84 0.50 -11.38
CA LEU A 103 -6.43 0.64 -9.98
C LEU A 103 -6.02 2.08 -9.67
N LYS A 104 -6.49 2.60 -8.54
CA LYS A 104 -6.16 3.90 -7.96
C LYS A 104 -5.66 3.71 -6.52
N ILE A 105 -4.42 4.10 -6.24
CA ILE A 105 -3.88 4.14 -4.88
C ILE A 105 -4.59 5.27 -4.12
N ALA A 106 -5.15 4.95 -2.96
CA ALA A 106 -5.95 5.83 -2.12
C ALA A 106 -5.46 5.85 -0.67
N ASP A 107 -6.01 6.74 0.14
CA ASP A 107 -5.71 6.92 1.57
C ASP A 107 -4.27 7.35 1.85
N PHE A 108 -4.02 8.65 1.76
CA PHE A 108 -2.71 9.27 2.04
C PHE A 108 -2.55 9.72 3.50
N GLY A 109 -3.41 9.25 4.41
CA GLY A 109 -3.41 9.63 5.83
C GLY A 109 -2.12 9.29 6.58
N LEU A 110 -1.44 8.21 6.18
CA LEU A 110 -0.18 7.77 6.78
C LEU A 110 1.07 8.15 5.97
N CYS A 111 0.92 8.79 4.81
CA CYS A 111 2.04 9.13 3.94
C CYS A 111 3.06 10.05 4.61
N SER A 112 4.29 10.03 4.10
CA SER A 112 5.37 10.89 4.60
C SER A 112 6.30 11.34 3.50
N VAL A 113 6.73 12.61 3.56
CA VAL A 113 7.81 13.09 2.69
C VAL A 113 9.13 12.59 3.26
N TYR A 114 9.82 11.73 2.51
CA TYR A 114 11.15 11.21 2.88
C TYR A 114 12.28 11.84 2.06
N LYS A 115 11.94 12.44 0.90
CA LYS A 115 12.90 13.10 0.01
C LYS A 115 12.41 14.50 -0.37
N TYR A 116 13.26 15.49 -0.20
CA TYR A 116 12.95 16.88 -0.57
C TYR A 116 14.22 17.60 -1.02
N LYS A 117 14.16 18.26 -2.18
CA LYS A 117 15.30 19.01 -2.79
C LYS A 117 16.59 18.17 -2.87
N GLY A 118 16.45 16.90 -3.28
CA GLY A 118 17.59 15.98 -3.43
C GLY A 118 18.16 15.43 -2.12
N ARG A 119 17.58 15.76 -0.96
CA ARG A 119 17.99 15.23 0.34
C ARG A 119 16.97 14.21 0.83
N GLU A 120 17.46 13.04 1.18
CA GLU A 120 16.66 11.98 1.80
C GLU A 120 16.81 12.01 3.33
N ARG A 121 15.77 11.57 4.01
CA ARG A 121 15.76 11.39 5.46
C ARG A 121 15.20 10.03 5.81
N THR A 122 15.68 9.44 6.87
CA THR A 122 15.07 8.28 7.48
C THR A 122 13.76 8.66 8.18
N LEU A 123 12.86 7.69 8.23
CA LEU A 123 11.57 7.78 8.90
C LEU A 123 11.60 7.00 10.19
N HIS A 124 10.67 7.28 11.07
CA HIS A 124 10.55 6.66 12.39
C HIS A 124 9.10 6.32 12.69
N GLY A 125 8.90 5.38 13.60
CA GLY A 125 7.58 4.98 14.10
C GLY A 125 6.89 3.96 13.22
N THR A 126 6.29 2.97 13.87
CA THR A 126 5.50 1.93 13.21
C THR A 126 4.12 2.48 12.88
N CYS A 127 3.67 2.28 11.66
CA CYS A 127 2.32 2.63 11.19
C CYS A 127 1.92 1.69 10.04
N GLY A 128 0.64 1.68 9.70
CA GLY A 128 0.07 0.81 8.67
C GLY A 128 -0.61 -0.43 9.25
N SER A 129 -0.96 -1.36 8.40
CA SER A 129 -1.72 -2.57 8.73
C SER A 129 -0.77 -3.75 8.94
N LEU A 130 -0.89 -4.45 10.08
CA LEU A 130 0.08 -5.43 10.59
C LEU A 130 0.62 -6.43 9.56
N PRO A 131 -0.19 -7.13 8.74
CA PRO A 131 0.36 -8.09 7.78
C PRO A 131 1.26 -7.47 6.71
N TYR A 132 1.06 -6.17 6.42
CA TYR A 132 1.73 -5.44 5.33
C TYR A 132 2.92 -4.61 5.78
N ILE A 133 3.12 -4.41 7.10
CA ILE A 133 4.22 -3.62 7.66
C ILE A 133 5.55 -4.31 7.37
N ALA A 134 6.56 -3.55 6.90
CA ALA A 134 7.91 -4.07 6.74
C ALA A 134 8.59 -4.30 8.11
N PRO A 135 9.39 -5.37 8.25
CA PRO A 135 9.99 -5.75 9.55
C PRO A 135 10.92 -4.69 10.13
N GLU A 136 11.57 -3.89 9.29
CA GLU A 136 12.44 -2.79 9.72
C GLU A 136 11.69 -1.62 10.37
N MET A 137 10.37 -1.52 10.18
CA MET A 137 9.55 -0.48 10.83
C MET A 137 9.38 -0.71 12.35
N ASN A 138 9.81 -1.85 12.86
CA ASN A 138 9.70 -2.21 14.27
C ASN A 138 10.76 -1.51 15.13
N GLY A 139 10.54 -0.21 15.43
CA GLY A 139 11.32 0.55 16.43
C GLY A 139 12.68 1.05 15.96
N ARG A 140 13.01 0.94 14.68
CA ARG A 140 14.25 1.46 14.08
C ARG A 140 13.97 2.56 13.05
N PRO A 141 14.94 3.44 12.77
CA PRO A 141 14.87 4.32 11.60
C PRO A 141 14.87 3.49 10.32
N TYR A 142 14.03 3.86 9.33
CA TYR A 142 13.89 3.13 8.08
C TYR A 142 13.82 4.07 6.86
N GLN A 143 14.07 3.52 5.68
CA GLN A 143 13.92 4.23 4.41
C GLN A 143 12.48 4.12 3.89
N GLY A 144 12.00 5.16 3.21
CA GLY A 144 10.59 5.25 2.81
C GLY A 144 10.20 4.33 1.66
N GLU A 145 11.06 4.18 0.62
CA GLU A 145 10.73 3.35 -0.55
C GLU A 145 10.67 1.85 -0.21
N PRO A 146 11.65 1.26 0.48
CA PRO A 146 11.66 -0.17 0.74
C PRO A 146 10.44 -0.67 1.51
N VAL A 147 9.91 0.11 2.45
CA VAL A 147 8.75 -0.33 3.24
C VAL A 147 7.48 -0.44 2.38
N ASP A 148 7.31 0.43 1.38
CA ASP A 148 6.19 0.32 0.43
C ASP A 148 6.40 -0.83 -0.57
N VAL A 149 7.65 -1.10 -0.97
CA VAL A 149 8.00 -2.27 -1.81
C VAL A 149 7.68 -3.57 -1.08
N TRP A 150 8.04 -3.67 0.21
CA TRP A 150 7.66 -4.82 1.05
C TRP A 150 6.13 -5.01 1.08
N SER A 151 5.38 -3.96 1.42
CA SER A 151 3.91 -4.01 1.49
C SER A 151 3.29 -4.43 0.14
N SER A 152 3.86 -3.93 -0.97
CA SER A 152 3.42 -4.32 -2.32
C SER A 152 3.70 -5.81 -2.61
N GLY A 153 4.78 -6.37 -2.07
CA GLY A 153 5.05 -7.82 -2.13
C GLY A 153 3.97 -8.62 -1.39
N VAL A 154 3.55 -8.16 -0.21
CA VAL A 154 2.44 -8.80 0.53
C VAL A 154 1.12 -8.70 -0.24
N VAL A 155 0.85 -7.56 -0.90
CA VAL A 155 -0.31 -7.40 -1.79
C VAL A 155 -0.26 -8.39 -2.95
N LEU A 156 0.89 -8.55 -3.61
CA LEU A 156 1.04 -9.52 -4.70
C LEU A 156 0.78 -10.94 -4.21
N PHE A 157 1.30 -11.31 -3.05
CA PHE A 157 1.01 -12.61 -2.43
C PHE A 157 -0.51 -12.77 -2.20
N ALA A 158 -1.16 -11.77 -1.61
CA ALA A 158 -2.61 -11.81 -1.35
C ALA A 158 -3.42 -11.94 -2.65
N LEU A 159 -3.03 -11.25 -3.72
CA LEU A 159 -3.64 -11.40 -5.04
C LEU A 159 -3.55 -12.84 -5.56
N LEU A 160 -2.39 -13.47 -5.41
CA LEU A 160 -2.13 -14.81 -5.97
C LEU A 160 -2.77 -15.96 -5.18
N VAL A 161 -2.95 -15.78 -3.85
CA VAL A 161 -3.38 -16.89 -2.99
C VAL A 161 -4.62 -16.60 -2.14
N GLY A 162 -5.08 -15.35 -2.09
CA GLY A 162 -6.30 -14.97 -1.38
C GLY A 162 -6.16 -14.80 0.13
N ASN A 163 -4.94 -14.71 0.64
CA ASN A 163 -4.65 -14.52 2.06
C ASN A 163 -3.32 -13.78 2.26
N THR A 164 -3.04 -13.29 3.47
CA THR A 164 -1.73 -12.74 3.81
C THR A 164 -0.74 -13.87 4.20
N PRO A 165 0.59 -13.67 3.98
CA PRO A 165 1.57 -14.71 4.27
C PRO A 165 1.79 -14.95 5.78
N TRP A 166 1.43 -14.00 6.61
CA TRP A 166 1.53 -13.97 8.08
C TRP A 166 0.59 -12.92 8.67
N ASP A 167 0.34 -12.99 9.98
CA ASP A 167 -0.40 -11.94 10.69
C ASP A 167 0.46 -10.69 10.93
N GLU A 168 1.76 -10.89 11.20
CA GLU A 168 2.75 -9.82 11.33
C GLU A 168 4.18 -10.33 11.05
N PRO A 169 5.08 -9.53 10.46
CA PRO A 169 6.45 -9.94 10.16
C PRO A 169 7.37 -9.76 11.38
N THR A 170 7.07 -10.48 12.46
CA THR A 170 7.87 -10.47 13.69
C THR A 170 8.38 -11.86 14.03
N GLN A 171 9.41 -11.93 14.85
CA GLN A 171 9.95 -13.21 15.33
C GLN A 171 8.94 -14.02 16.18
N ARG A 172 7.82 -13.42 16.57
CA ARG A 172 6.74 -14.10 17.27
C ARG A 172 5.79 -14.84 16.34
N SER A 173 5.76 -14.47 15.05
CA SER A 173 4.95 -15.14 14.04
C SER A 173 5.66 -16.41 13.57
N PRO A 174 5.06 -17.59 13.77
CA PRO A 174 5.60 -18.86 13.27
C PRO A 174 5.78 -18.87 11.75
N GLU A 175 4.80 -18.27 11.01
CA GLU A 175 4.80 -18.20 9.55
C GLU A 175 5.95 -17.31 9.07
N TYR A 176 6.17 -16.16 9.69
CA TYR A 176 7.28 -15.29 9.33
C TYR A 176 8.64 -15.95 9.64
N HIS A 177 8.74 -16.66 10.77
CA HIS A 177 9.94 -17.42 11.10
C HIS A 177 10.22 -18.54 10.08
N ALA A 178 9.20 -19.29 9.67
CA ALA A 178 9.30 -20.31 8.63
C ALA A 178 9.63 -19.71 7.24
N TYR A 179 9.18 -18.48 6.96
CA TYR A 179 9.59 -17.75 5.76
C TYR A 179 11.10 -17.44 5.77
N LEU A 180 11.62 -16.93 6.89
CA LEU A 180 13.05 -16.62 7.04
C LEU A 180 13.95 -17.86 6.90
N SER A 181 13.51 -19.01 7.36
CA SER A 181 14.23 -20.29 7.20
C SER A 181 14.07 -20.91 5.81
N GLY A 182 13.15 -20.41 5.00
CA GLY A 182 12.78 -20.95 3.69
C GLY A 182 11.89 -22.20 3.74
N GLU A 183 11.48 -22.65 4.93
CA GLU A 183 10.55 -23.78 5.09
C GLU A 183 9.16 -23.47 4.51
N LEU A 184 8.67 -22.25 4.77
CA LEU A 184 7.34 -21.81 4.31
C LEU A 184 7.17 -21.90 2.79
N LEU A 185 8.25 -21.70 2.01
CA LEU A 185 8.23 -21.74 0.56
C LEU A 185 7.93 -23.14 -0.02
N ARG A 186 8.02 -24.19 0.80
CA ARG A 186 7.75 -25.59 0.44
C ARG A 186 6.35 -26.06 0.86
N MET A 187 5.58 -25.16 1.45
CA MET A 187 4.26 -25.43 1.99
C MET A 187 3.18 -24.73 1.18
N ASP A 188 1.96 -25.29 1.17
CA ASP A 188 0.79 -24.57 0.66
C ASP A 188 0.52 -23.32 1.54
N PRO A 189 0.15 -22.16 0.96
CA PRO A 189 -0.15 -21.89 -0.45
C PRO A 189 1.06 -21.48 -1.32
N TRP A 190 2.28 -21.38 -0.78
CA TRP A 190 3.47 -20.92 -1.51
C TRP A 190 3.83 -21.82 -2.71
N THR A 191 3.54 -23.11 -2.60
CA THR A 191 3.78 -24.09 -3.69
C THR A 191 2.84 -23.91 -4.89
N ARG A 192 1.77 -23.13 -4.76
CA ARG A 192 0.84 -22.80 -5.86
C ARG A 192 1.33 -21.63 -6.72
N ILE A 193 2.30 -20.86 -6.23
CA ILE A 193 2.81 -19.65 -6.88
C ILE A 193 3.79 -20.05 -7.98
N SER A 194 3.70 -19.43 -9.16
CA SER A 194 4.64 -19.64 -10.25
C SER A 194 6.08 -19.27 -9.83
N MET A 195 7.08 -19.88 -10.48
CA MET A 195 8.49 -19.65 -10.16
C MET A 195 8.89 -18.20 -10.36
N ASP A 196 8.34 -17.53 -11.37
CA ASP A 196 8.63 -16.12 -11.67
C ASP A 196 8.04 -15.21 -10.61
N ALA A 197 6.77 -15.40 -10.24
CA ALA A 197 6.12 -14.65 -9.18
C ALA A 197 6.79 -14.91 -7.82
N LEU A 198 7.16 -16.15 -7.51
CA LEU A 198 7.89 -16.49 -6.28
C LEU A 198 9.26 -15.81 -6.21
N SER A 199 9.99 -15.76 -7.33
CA SER A 199 11.28 -15.07 -7.42
C SER A 199 11.13 -13.58 -7.13
N LEU A 200 10.09 -12.94 -7.69
CA LEU A 200 9.77 -11.53 -7.44
C LEU A 200 9.41 -11.30 -5.96
N LEU A 201 8.50 -12.09 -5.41
CA LEU A 201 8.07 -12.01 -4.01
C LEU A 201 9.26 -12.08 -3.04
N ARG A 202 10.19 -13.03 -3.27
CA ARG A 202 11.38 -13.18 -2.43
C ARG A 202 12.32 -11.97 -2.48
N ARG A 203 12.36 -11.26 -3.58
CA ARG A 203 13.15 -10.03 -3.71
C ARG A 203 12.46 -8.85 -3.03
N MET A 204 11.14 -8.72 -3.21
CA MET A 204 10.36 -7.64 -2.62
C MET A 204 10.23 -7.76 -1.09
N MET A 205 10.05 -8.99 -0.60
CA MET A 205 9.94 -9.30 0.83
C MET A 205 11.26 -9.83 1.41
N HIS A 206 12.39 -9.30 0.92
CA HIS A 206 13.68 -9.61 1.53
C HIS A 206 13.81 -8.88 2.87
N PRO A 207 14.21 -9.58 3.97
CA PRO A 207 14.25 -8.99 5.31
C PRO A 207 15.27 -7.85 5.47
N ASP A 208 16.29 -7.83 4.60
CA ASP A 208 17.26 -6.74 4.51
C ASP A 208 16.93 -5.89 3.29
N PRO A 209 16.52 -4.61 3.49
CA PRO A 209 16.14 -3.71 2.40
C PRO A 209 17.35 -3.08 1.66
N SER A 210 18.60 -3.38 2.04
CA SER A 210 19.82 -2.79 1.47
C SER A 210 20.20 -3.35 0.10
#